data_4d6bb57fb37c9449e17ee0a1d5710bc9
#
_entry.id   4d6bb57fb37c9449e17ee0a1d5710bc9
#
_cell.length_a   1.000
_cell.length_b   1.000
_cell.length_c   1.000
_cell.angle_alpha   90.00
_cell.angle_beta   90.00
_cell.angle_gamma   90.00
#
_symmetry.space_group_name_H-M   'P 1'
#
loop_
_entity.id
_entity.type
_entity.pdbx_description
1 polymer ?
#
loop_
_entity_poly.entity_id
_entity_poly.type
_entity_poly.pdbx_seq_one_letter_code
_entity_poly.pdbx_strand_id
1 'polypeptide(L)'
;MHVRTWVTAGAMLSGLALAGCAGEEQEPVSVGLITKQEENPYWVSMKDVAQATADDIDVELTTATGLSDTDVASQEAALADMVAQGVDGILIAPTDPAALLPAIEEARDAGVLVIALDTPVDPPEAVDAFFATDNEAAGRSIGEYAAAKAEDLGLEPQVAMLNLAEGISSGELRRTGFLEGFGLTEDDPAIVASVDTQGDRDDAAVRMTQVLAEHPDVNVIYTVNEPAALGALAALNAAEVDLDQVVLVSVDGGCRAMREAVRPGDIDATATQYPQNMAREGVRALAAAVREGETPSGFLNTGSELVSDNPVDGVESRRVEFGIRTCWGS
;
A
#
# COMPACT_ATOMS: atom_id res chain seq x y z
N MET A 1 33.26 -95.03 32.81
CA MET A 1 33.44 -94.11 31.68
C MET A 1 32.48 -92.97 31.77
N HIS A 2 32.89 -91.80 32.25
CA HIS A 2 31.99 -90.71 32.56
C HIS A 2 32.10 -89.65 31.43
N VAL A 3 31.00 -89.37 30.73
CA VAL A 3 30.94 -88.27 29.74
C VAL A 3 30.35 -87.05 30.40
N ARG A 4 31.15 -85.99 30.52
CA ARG A 4 30.64 -84.67 31.01
C ARG A 4 30.16 -83.86 29.85
N THR A 5 28.87 -83.52 29.88
CA THR A 5 28.21 -82.57 28.96
C THR A 5 28.43 -81.14 29.46
N TRP A 6 28.99 -80.31 28.61
CA TRP A 6 29.09 -78.85 28.84
C TRP A 6 27.90 -78.16 28.24
N VAL A 7 27.14 -77.41 29.09
CA VAL A 7 26.08 -76.51 28.69
C VAL A 7 26.68 -75.11 28.51
N THR A 8 26.69 -74.60 27.30
CA THR A 8 27.04 -73.21 27.00
C THR A 8 25.82 -72.36 27.11
N ALA A 9 25.77 -71.41 28.07
CA ALA A 9 24.77 -70.37 28.18
C ALA A 9 25.06 -69.26 27.17
N GLY A 10 24.17 -69.10 26.20
CA GLY A 10 24.21 -67.96 25.25
C GLY A 10 23.52 -66.76 25.89
N ALA A 11 24.27 -65.68 26.10
CA ALA A 11 23.74 -64.39 26.51
C ALA A 11 23.18 -63.65 25.27
N MET A 12 21.85 -63.48 25.19
CA MET A 12 21.23 -62.56 24.22
C MET A 12 21.38 -61.13 24.72
N LEU A 13 22.23 -60.33 24.04
CA LEU A 13 22.25 -58.87 24.16
C LEU A 13 21.06 -58.33 23.34
N SER A 14 20.01 -57.89 24.04
CA SER A 14 18.97 -57.07 23.43
C SER A 14 19.52 -55.66 23.21
N GLY A 15 19.88 -55.35 21.96
CA GLY A 15 20.18 -53.98 21.55
C GLY A 15 18.89 -53.13 21.54
N LEU A 16 18.77 -52.20 22.48
CA LEU A 16 17.78 -51.11 22.33
C LEU A 16 18.27 -50.20 21.21
N ALA A 17 17.54 -50.26 20.08
CA ALA A 17 17.65 -49.21 19.05
C ALA A 17 16.92 -47.95 19.60
N LEU A 18 17.67 -46.98 20.06
CA LEU A 18 17.20 -45.59 20.21
C LEU A 18 16.92 -45.07 18.81
N ALA A 19 15.64 -45.17 18.42
CA ALA A 19 15.12 -44.34 17.30
C ALA A 19 15.18 -42.90 17.79
N GLY A 20 16.21 -42.19 17.44
CA GLY A 20 16.27 -40.74 17.54
C GLY A 20 15.23 -40.17 16.62
N CYS A 21 14.19 -39.53 17.17
CA CYS A 21 13.41 -38.58 16.44
C CYS A 21 14.36 -37.42 16.11
N ALA A 22 15.05 -37.48 14.97
CA ALA A 22 15.53 -36.29 14.29
C ALA A 22 14.24 -35.54 13.91
N GLY A 23 13.88 -34.49 14.65
CA GLY A 23 12.90 -33.53 14.16
C GLY A 23 13.45 -33.06 12.81
N GLU A 24 12.68 -33.22 11.76
CA GLU A 24 12.93 -32.50 10.52
C GLU A 24 12.99 -31.02 10.93
N GLU A 25 14.16 -30.39 10.86
CA GLU A 25 14.26 -28.94 10.88
C GLU A 25 13.46 -28.48 9.66
N GLN A 26 12.26 -27.94 9.90
CA GLN A 26 11.49 -27.29 8.84
C GLN A 26 12.35 -26.16 8.29
N GLU A 27 12.56 -26.16 6.98
CA GLU A 27 13.22 -25.03 6.34
C GLU A 27 12.45 -23.74 6.69
N PRO A 28 13.16 -22.64 6.91
CA PRO A 28 12.50 -21.37 7.23
C PRO A 28 11.59 -20.96 6.07
N VAL A 29 10.43 -20.41 6.38
CA VAL A 29 9.53 -19.86 5.36
C VAL A 29 10.23 -18.69 4.68
N SER A 30 10.25 -18.71 3.34
CA SER A 30 10.89 -17.69 2.52
C SER A 30 9.84 -16.85 1.78
N VAL A 31 9.87 -15.53 1.99
CA VAL A 31 8.91 -14.58 1.42
C VAL A 31 9.64 -13.51 0.62
N GLY A 32 9.10 -13.20 -0.58
CA GLY A 32 9.50 -12.06 -1.37
C GLY A 32 8.62 -10.84 -1.11
N LEU A 33 9.17 -9.64 -1.13
CA LEU A 33 8.42 -8.38 -1.18
C LEU A 33 8.92 -7.52 -2.35
N ILE A 34 8.01 -7.16 -3.25
CA ILE A 34 8.29 -6.29 -4.41
C ILE A 34 7.48 -5.01 -4.29
N THR A 35 8.16 -3.88 -4.12
CA THR A 35 7.54 -2.54 -4.06
C THR A 35 7.71 -1.78 -5.39
N LYS A 36 7.05 -0.60 -5.54
CA LYS A 36 7.11 0.17 -6.79
C LYS A 36 8.43 0.93 -6.95
N GLN A 37 8.96 1.53 -5.85
CA GLN A 37 10.17 2.35 -5.87
C GLN A 37 10.73 2.55 -4.45
N GLU A 38 11.91 3.20 -4.31
CA GLU A 38 12.59 3.37 -3.02
C GLU A 38 12.58 4.81 -2.46
N GLU A 39 12.16 5.80 -3.24
CA GLU A 39 12.24 7.21 -2.84
C GLU A 39 11.03 7.65 -1.99
N ASN A 40 9.84 7.10 -2.27
CA ASN A 40 8.64 7.41 -1.49
C ASN A 40 8.68 6.69 -0.13
N PRO A 41 8.60 7.44 0.99
CA PRO A 41 8.59 6.88 2.34
C PRO A 41 7.48 5.85 2.61
N TYR A 42 6.42 5.82 1.81
CA TYR A 42 5.37 4.82 1.83
C TYR A 42 5.93 3.41 1.61
N TRP A 43 6.70 3.23 0.53
CA TRP A 43 7.31 1.95 0.19
C TRP A 43 8.44 1.58 1.14
N VAL A 44 9.22 2.57 1.61
CA VAL A 44 10.26 2.35 2.63
C VAL A 44 9.64 1.82 3.93
N SER A 45 8.55 2.44 4.40
CA SER A 45 7.84 1.98 5.60
C SER A 45 7.23 0.58 5.44
N MET A 46 6.74 0.26 4.24
CA MET A 46 6.24 -1.09 3.93
C MET A 46 7.35 -2.13 4.06
N LYS A 47 8.53 -1.88 3.48
CA LYS A 47 9.70 -2.76 3.57
C LYS A 47 10.19 -2.93 5.02
N ASP A 48 10.32 -1.82 5.76
CA ASP A 48 10.81 -1.85 7.14
C ASP A 48 9.92 -2.70 8.05
N VAL A 49 8.60 -2.56 7.91
CA VAL A 49 7.64 -3.35 8.70
C VAL A 49 7.56 -4.80 8.23
N ALA A 50 7.69 -5.05 6.93
CA ALA A 50 7.81 -6.43 6.42
C ALA A 50 9.01 -7.13 7.04
N GLN A 51 10.20 -6.48 7.03
CA GLN A 51 11.42 -7.02 7.62
C GLN A 51 11.27 -7.28 9.12
N ALA A 52 10.80 -6.28 9.87
CA ALA A 52 10.59 -6.43 11.31
C ALA A 52 9.60 -7.56 11.63
N THR A 53 8.54 -7.72 10.81
CA THR A 53 7.56 -8.79 10.99
C THR A 53 8.17 -10.16 10.67
N ALA A 54 8.96 -10.24 9.60
CA ALA A 54 9.65 -11.46 9.19
C ALA A 54 10.63 -11.93 10.27
N ASP A 55 11.43 -10.99 10.83
CA ASP A 55 12.35 -11.26 11.93
C ASP A 55 11.63 -11.77 13.19
N ASP A 56 10.45 -11.18 13.52
CA ASP A 56 9.67 -11.54 14.70
C ASP A 56 9.07 -12.96 14.64
N ILE A 57 8.85 -13.47 13.43
CA ILE A 57 8.18 -14.78 13.22
C ILE A 57 9.05 -15.81 12.50
N ASP A 58 10.37 -15.61 12.46
CA ASP A 58 11.35 -16.51 11.81
C ASP A 58 10.98 -16.81 10.33
N VAL A 59 10.83 -15.75 9.52
CA VAL A 59 10.64 -15.77 8.07
C VAL A 59 11.85 -15.17 7.40
N GLU A 60 12.36 -15.79 6.34
CA GLU A 60 13.37 -15.20 5.49
C GLU A 60 12.72 -14.24 4.48
N LEU A 61 13.04 -12.95 4.55
CA LEU A 61 12.50 -11.95 3.65
C LEU A 61 13.52 -11.50 2.61
N THR A 62 13.15 -11.60 1.33
CA THR A 62 13.89 -11.01 0.22
C THR A 62 13.10 -9.81 -0.33
N THR A 63 13.75 -8.66 -0.50
CA THR A 63 13.09 -7.46 -1.02
C THR A 63 13.64 -7.04 -2.37
N ALA A 64 12.75 -6.58 -3.24
CA ALA A 64 13.08 -5.93 -4.51
C ALA A 64 12.17 -4.74 -4.75
N THR A 65 12.51 -3.92 -5.72
CA THR A 65 11.73 -2.72 -6.05
C THR A 65 11.85 -2.39 -7.54
N GLY A 66 10.82 -1.74 -8.09
CA GLY A 66 10.91 -1.04 -9.36
C GLY A 66 11.74 0.25 -9.24
N LEU A 67 11.93 0.93 -10.35
CA LEU A 67 12.64 2.22 -10.40
C LEU A 67 11.68 3.41 -10.29
N SER A 68 10.38 3.20 -10.54
CA SER A 68 9.32 4.21 -10.46
C SER A 68 7.96 3.53 -10.29
N ASP A 69 6.92 4.32 -10.06
CA ASP A 69 5.55 3.81 -9.94
C ASP A 69 4.97 3.26 -11.26
N THR A 70 5.71 3.38 -12.37
CA THR A 70 5.33 2.89 -13.71
C THR A 70 6.33 1.92 -14.33
N ASP A 71 7.33 1.46 -13.59
CA ASP A 71 8.37 0.54 -14.09
C ASP A 71 7.95 -0.92 -13.96
N VAL A 72 7.22 -1.41 -14.95
CA VAL A 72 6.79 -2.81 -15.04
C VAL A 72 7.97 -3.77 -15.19
N ALA A 73 8.94 -3.44 -16.04
CA ALA A 73 10.02 -4.36 -16.41
C ALA A 73 10.89 -4.78 -15.21
N SER A 74 11.19 -3.87 -14.29
CA SER A 74 11.93 -4.22 -13.07
C SER A 74 11.13 -5.10 -12.14
N GLN A 75 9.80 -4.94 -12.06
CA GLN A 75 8.94 -5.83 -11.26
C GLN A 75 8.80 -7.23 -11.88
N GLU A 76 8.69 -7.34 -13.21
CA GLU A 76 8.73 -8.62 -13.92
C GLU A 76 10.04 -9.39 -13.65
N ALA A 77 11.17 -8.69 -13.74
CA ALA A 77 12.48 -9.29 -13.43
C ALA A 77 12.57 -9.74 -11.96
N ALA A 78 12.08 -8.93 -11.03
CA ALA A 78 12.06 -9.26 -9.60
C ALA A 78 11.19 -10.49 -9.31
N LEU A 79 10.01 -10.61 -9.93
CA LEU A 79 9.15 -11.80 -9.83
C LEU A 79 9.90 -13.05 -10.30
N ALA A 80 10.48 -13.00 -11.49
CA ALA A 80 11.22 -14.12 -12.07
C ALA A 80 12.41 -14.54 -11.19
N ASP A 81 13.16 -13.57 -10.65
CA ASP A 81 14.29 -13.82 -9.78
C ASP A 81 13.87 -14.49 -8.45
N MET A 82 12.77 -14.04 -7.83
CA MET A 82 12.25 -14.63 -6.59
C MET A 82 11.71 -16.04 -6.82
N VAL A 83 11.01 -16.28 -7.93
CA VAL A 83 10.60 -17.65 -8.34
C VAL A 83 11.81 -18.55 -8.53
N ALA A 84 12.87 -18.08 -9.19
CA ALA A 84 14.10 -18.84 -9.39
C ALA A 84 14.85 -19.11 -8.07
N GLN A 85 14.72 -18.26 -7.06
CA GLN A 85 15.25 -18.46 -5.71
C GLN A 85 14.43 -19.47 -4.89
N GLY A 86 13.20 -19.79 -5.33
CA GLY A 86 12.33 -20.77 -4.67
C GLY A 86 11.67 -20.23 -3.42
N VAL A 87 11.26 -18.96 -3.42
CA VAL A 87 10.45 -18.40 -2.30
C VAL A 87 9.09 -19.09 -2.21
N ASP A 88 8.55 -19.24 -1.00
CA ASP A 88 7.24 -19.85 -0.78
C ASP A 88 6.08 -18.94 -1.17
N GLY A 89 6.29 -17.62 -1.05
CA GLY A 89 5.27 -16.64 -1.41
C GLY A 89 5.87 -15.26 -1.71
N ILE A 90 5.12 -14.48 -2.48
CA ILE A 90 5.50 -13.12 -2.90
C ILE A 90 4.39 -12.14 -2.53
N LEU A 91 4.79 -11.06 -1.88
CA LEU A 91 4.01 -9.85 -1.71
C LEU A 91 4.43 -8.86 -2.80
N ILE A 92 3.49 -8.36 -3.58
CA ILE A 92 3.79 -7.40 -4.65
C ILE A 92 2.84 -6.22 -4.63
N ALA A 93 3.38 -4.99 -4.72
CA ALA A 93 2.60 -3.80 -5.03
C ALA A 93 2.70 -3.53 -6.53
N PRO A 94 1.71 -3.94 -7.36
CA PRO A 94 1.83 -3.87 -8.82
C PRO A 94 1.91 -2.42 -9.32
N THR A 95 2.84 -2.15 -10.25
CA THR A 95 2.89 -0.87 -10.97
C THR A 95 1.80 -0.77 -12.02
N ASP A 96 1.40 -1.91 -12.59
CA ASP A 96 0.33 -2.01 -13.59
C ASP A 96 -0.53 -3.26 -13.31
N PRO A 97 -1.87 -3.11 -13.20
CA PRO A 97 -2.77 -4.20 -12.83
C PRO A 97 -2.86 -5.33 -13.86
N ALA A 98 -2.52 -5.08 -15.12
CA ALA A 98 -2.65 -6.04 -16.22
C ALA A 98 -1.29 -6.49 -16.78
N ALA A 99 -0.32 -5.61 -16.88
CA ALA A 99 0.97 -5.92 -17.49
C ALA A 99 1.76 -7.00 -16.74
N LEU A 100 1.62 -7.08 -15.41
CA LEU A 100 2.31 -8.06 -14.58
C LEU A 100 1.63 -9.44 -14.54
N LEU A 101 0.42 -9.60 -15.10
CA LEU A 101 -0.33 -10.87 -15.05
C LEU A 101 0.47 -12.09 -15.55
N PRO A 102 1.19 -12.04 -16.70
CA PRO A 102 1.96 -13.18 -17.15
C PRO A 102 3.02 -13.64 -16.14
N ALA A 103 3.74 -12.70 -15.52
CA ALA A 103 4.78 -13.02 -14.53
C ALA A 103 4.18 -13.51 -13.20
N ILE A 104 3.02 -13.00 -12.80
CA ILE A 104 2.26 -13.48 -11.65
C ILE A 104 1.75 -14.91 -11.91
N GLU A 105 1.22 -15.19 -13.10
CA GLU A 105 0.77 -16.53 -13.48
C GLU A 105 1.93 -17.55 -13.47
N GLU A 106 3.10 -17.17 -14.01
CA GLU A 106 4.30 -18.01 -13.95
C GLU A 106 4.73 -18.32 -12.51
N ALA A 107 4.67 -17.33 -11.60
CA ALA A 107 4.97 -17.54 -10.19
C ALA A 107 4.01 -18.53 -9.53
N ARG A 108 2.71 -18.37 -9.76
CA ARG A 108 1.66 -19.26 -9.22
C ARG A 108 1.72 -20.67 -9.83
N ASP A 109 2.04 -20.80 -11.11
CA ASP A 109 2.25 -22.10 -11.78
C ASP A 109 3.48 -22.84 -11.22
N ALA A 110 4.48 -22.09 -10.74
CA ALA A 110 5.62 -22.64 -9.99
C ALA A 110 5.28 -23.05 -8.54
N GLY A 111 4.05 -22.76 -8.07
CA GLY A 111 3.58 -23.09 -6.72
C GLY A 111 3.85 -21.99 -5.68
N VAL A 112 4.29 -20.80 -6.12
CA VAL A 112 4.51 -19.65 -5.26
C VAL A 112 3.19 -18.93 -5.00
N LEU A 113 2.84 -18.68 -3.74
CA LEU A 113 1.67 -17.88 -3.39
C LEU A 113 1.91 -16.40 -3.68
N VAL A 114 0.93 -15.72 -4.27
CA VAL A 114 1.06 -14.29 -4.60
C VAL A 114 -0.05 -13.48 -3.95
N ILE A 115 0.32 -12.51 -3.11
CA ILE A 115 -0.59 -11.52 -2.52
C ILE A 115 -0.28 -10.16 -3.12
N ALA A 116 -1.27 -9.53 -3.74
CA ALA A 116 -1.16 -8.13 -4.16
C ALA A 116 -1.33 -7.20 -2.96
N LEU A 117 -0.52 -6.15 -2.90
CA LEU A 117 -0.58 -5.09 -1.90
C LEU A 117 -0.90 -3.76 -2.56
N ASP A 118 -1.65 -2.89 -1.87
CA ASP A 118 -1.94 -1.51 -2.27
C ASP A 118 -2.74 -1.35 -3.57
N THR A 119 -2.23 -1.86 -4.67
CA THR A 119 -2.84 -1.78 -6.00
C THR A 119 -3.37 -3.14 -6.43
N PRO A 120 -4.65 -3.28 -6.79
CA PRO A 120 -5.21 -4.54 -7.26
C PRO A 120 -4.66 -4.93 -8.63
N VAL A 121 -4.79 -6.21 -8.97
CA VAL A 121 -4.62 -6.72 -10.34
C VAL A 121 -5.99 -6.90 -11.02
N ASP A 122 -6.01 -6.96 -12.33
CA ASP A 122 -7.24 -7.19 -13.11
C ASP A 122 -7.01 -8.30 -14.14
N PRO A 123 -7.65 -9.47 -14.01
CA PRO A 123 -8.71 -9.80 -13.04
C PRO A 123 -8.19 -10.10 -11.62
N PRO A 124 -8.99 -9.85 -10.57
CA PRO A 124 -8.55 -10.01 -9.17
C PRO A 124 -8.20 -11.46 -8.78
N GLU A 125 -8.70 -12.46 -9.52
CA GLU A 125 -8.41 -13.87 -9.30
C GLU A 125 -6.99 -14.27 -9.74
N ALA A 126 -6.26 -13.38 -10.42
CA ALA A 126 -4.89 -13.62 -10.83
C ALA A 126 -3.92 -13.74 -9.64
N VAL A 127 -4.29 -13.27 -8.46
CA VAL A 127 -3.56 -13.41 -7.20
C VAL A 127 -4.35 -14.22 -6.17
N ASP A 128 -3.67 -14.74 -5.14
CA ASP A 128 -4.33 -15.51 -4.09
C ASP A 128 -5.12 -14.62 -3.13
N ALA A 129 -4.62 -13.41 -2.85
CA ALA A 129 -5.33 -12.41 -2.06
C ALA A 129 -4.88 -10.99 -2.42
N PHE A 130 -5.66 -9.99 -1.96
CA PHE A 130 -5.36 -8.58 -2.13
C PHE A 130 -5.52 -7.83 -0.79
N PHE A 131 -4.43 -7.21 -0.30
CA PHE A 131 -4.41 -6.47 0.96
C PHE A 131 -4.13 -4.99 0.68
N ALA A 132 -5.10 -4.14 0.93
CA ALA A 132 -5.00 -2.73 0.62
C ALA A 132 -5.95 -1.87 1.45
N THR A 133 -5.81 -0.57 1.30
CA THR A 133 -6.84 0.41 1.65
C THR A 133 -8.04 0.24 0.70
N ASP A 134 -9.23 0.44 1.21
CA ASP A 134 -10.41 0.69 0.37
C ASP A 134 -10.25 2.10 -0.25
N ASN A 135 -9.64 2.11 -1.44
CA ASN A 135 -9.27 3.35 -2.12
C ASN A 135 -10.49 4.20 -2.53
N GLU A 136 -11.61 3.54 -2.87
CA GLU A 136 -12.85 4.25 -3.21
C GLU A 136 -13.46 4.91 -1.97
N ALA A 137 -13.51 4.19 -0.84
CA ALA A 137 -13.97 4.75 0.43
C ALA A 137 -13.04 5.88 0.93
N ALA A 138 -11.72 5.75 0.75
CA ALA A 138 -10.77 6.81 1.08
C ALA A 138 -11.00 8.06 0.23
N GLY A 139 -11.16 7.90 -1.08
CA GLY A 139 -11.53 8.99 -1.98
C GLY A 139 -12.84 9.64 -1.60
N ARG A 140 -13.88 8.84 -1.30
CA ARG A 140 -15.21 9.34 -0.89
C ARG A 140 -15.11 10.19 0.38
N SER A 141 -14.35 9.76 1.36
CA SER A 141 -14.24 10.49 2.63
C SER A 141 -13.58 11.88 2.48
N ILE A 142 -12.57 12.01 1.62
CA ILE A 142 -11.98 13.33 1.33
C ILE A 142 -12.87 14.17 0.42
N GLY A 143 -13.68 13.54 -0.45
CA GLY A 143 -14.69 14.22 -1.27
C GLY A 143 -15.82 14.84 -0.41
N GLU A 144 -16.38 14.05 0.50
CA GLU A 144 -17.40 14.52 1.47
C GLU A 144 -16.87 15.68 2.33
N TYR A 145 -15.61 15.55 2.79
CA TYR A 145 -14.98 16.61 3.55
C TYR A 145 -14.79 17.88 2.71
N ALA A 146 -14.26 17.74 1.48
CA ALA A 146 -14.02 18.88 0.61
C ALA A 146 -15.30 19.62 0.23
N ALA A 147 -16.41 18.90 -0.03
CA ALA A 147 -17.71 19.48 -0.30
C ALA A 147 -18.23 20.28 0.89
N ALA A 148 -18.22 19.67 2.10
CA ALA A 148 -18.67 20.34 3.32
C ALA A 148 -17.80 21.55 3.67
N LYS A 149 -16.47 21.45 3.49
CA LYS A 149 -15.54 22.55 3.73
C LYS A 149 -15.75 23.71 2.75
N ALA A 150 -15.97 23.42 1.47
CA ALA A 150 -16.27 24.43 0.46
C ALA A 150 -17.60 25.16 0.76
N GLU A 151 -18.61 24.43 1.26
CA GLU A 151 -19.88 25.02 1.72
C GLU A 151 -19.68 25.94 2.93
N ASP A 152 -18.91 25.49 3.94
CA ASP A 152 -18.58 26.27 5.15
C ASP A 152 -17.86 27.59 4.80
N LEU A 153 -16.99 27.55 3.79
CA LEU A 153 -16.27 28.74 3.30
C LEU A 153 -17.12 29.59 2.32
N GLY A 154 -18.28 29.11 1.91
CA GLY A 154 -19.16 29.78 0.94
C GLY A 154 -18.56 29.87 -0.47
N LEU A 155 -17.74 28.89 -0.86
CA LEU A 155 -17.09 28.85 -2.17
C LEU A 155 -18.03 28.35 -3.25
N GLU A 156 -17.92 28.92 -4.44
CA GLU A 156 -18.42 28.30 -5.68
C GLU A 156 -17.30 27.39 -6.20
N PRO A 157 -17.44 26.05 -6.17
CA PRO A 157 -16.32 25.14 -6.43
C PRO A 157 -15.73 25.30 -7.84
N GLN A 158 -14.41 25.47 -7.89
CA GLN A 158 -13.58 25.38 -9.08
C GLN A 158 -12.51 24.33 -8.80
N VAL A 159 -12.75 23.09 -9.26
CA VAL A 159 -12.03 21.90 -8.83
C VAL A 159 -10.87 21.56 -9.75
N ALA A 160 -9.68 21.41 -9.19
CA ALA A 160 -8.53 20.80 -9.87
C ALA A 160 -8.33 19.36 -9.37
N MET A 161 -8.22 18.43 -10.31
CA MET A 161 -7.96 17.01 -10.05
C MET A 161 -6.51 16.69 -10.40
N LEU A 162 -5.67 16.42 -9.40
CA LEU A 162 -4.27 15.99 -9.57
C LEU A 162 -4.20 14.47 -9.40
N ASN A 163 -4.16 13.76 -10.52
CA ASN A 163 -4.34 12.31 -10.60
C ASN A 163 -3.01 11.54 -10.68
N LEU A 164 -3.07 10.21 -10.51
CA LEU A 164 -2.04 9.28 -10.98
C LEU A 164 -2.11 9.12 -12.50
N ALA A 165 -1.10 8.44 -13.05
CA ALA A 165 -1.13 7.99 -14.43
C ALA A 165 -2.38 7.15 -14.71
N GLU A 166 -2.93 7.30 -15.90
CA GLU A 166 -4.07 6.50 -16.39
C GLU A 166 -3.74 5.00 -16.30
N GLY A 167 -4.71 4.20 -15.89
CA GLY A 167 -4.58 2.74 -15.75
C GLY A 167 -4.09 2.28 -14.37
N ILE A 168 -3.65 3.18 -13.48
CA ILE A 168 -3.33 2.82 -12.10
C ILE A 168 -4.62 2.78 -11.28
N SER A 169 -5.17 1.58 -11.06
CA SER A 169 -6.49 1.35 -10.48
C SER A 169 -6.69 1.97 -9.09
N SER A 170 -5.65 2.02 -8.23
CA SER A 170 -5.75 2.70 -6.94
C SER A 170 -6.03 4.21 -7.09
N GLY A 171 -5.44 4.85 -8.09
CA GLY A 171 -5.71 6.26 -8.41
C GLY A 171 -7.10 6.49 -8.96
N GLU A 172 -7.56 5.61 -9.86
CA GLU A 172 -8.90 5.67 -10.44
C GLU A 172 -10.00 5.49 -9.38
N LEU A 173 -9.82 4.53 -8.46
CA LEU A 173 -10.74 4.31 -7.34
C LEU A 173 -10.81 5.53 -6.41
N ARG A 174 -9.67 6.14 -6.04
CA ARG A 174 -9.65 7.36 -5.22
C ARG A 174 -10.36 8.51 -5.91
N ARG A 175 -10.12 8.69 -7.20
CA ARG A 175 -10.79 9.72 -8.01
C ARG A 175 -12.29 9.49 -8.07
N THR A 176 -12.73 8.28 -8.38
CA THR A 176 -14.16 7.91 -8.42
C THR A 176 -14.83 8.19 -7.07
N GLY A 177 -14.19 7.73 -5.98
CA GLY A 177 -14.67 7.99 -4.62
C GLY A 177 -14.76 9.49 -4.31
N PHE A 178 -13.72 10.28 -4.67
CA PHE A 178 -13.75 11.74 -4.45
C PHE A 178 -14.93 12.39 -5.18
N LEU A 179 -15.13 12.09 -6.46
CA LEU A 179 -16.22 12.64 -7.22
C LEU A 179 -17.58 12.28 -6.61
N GLU A 180 -17.76 11.02 -6.21
CA GLU A 180 -18.99 10.57 -5.55
C GLU A 180 -19.21 11.32 -4.22
N GLY A 181 -18.18 11.39 -3.36
CA GLY A 181 -18.23 12.07 -2.06
C GLY A 181 -18.46 13.58 -2.18
N PHE A 182 -17.86 14.21 -3.17
CA PHE A 182 -18.08 15.63 -3.44
C PHE A 182 -19.44 15.91 -4.07
N GLY A 183 -20.06 14.92 -4.71
CA GLY A 183 -21.32 15.05 -5.44
C GLY A 183 -21.17 15.54 -6.88
N LEU A 184 -20.01 15.26 -7.50
CA LEU A 184 -19.69 15.60 -8.89
C LEU A 184 -19.74 14.37 -9.81
N THR A 185 -19.85 14.62 -11.09
CA THR A 185 -19.61 13.62 -12.14
C THR A 185 -18.34 13.98 -12.93
N GLU A 186 -17.81 13.03 -13.70
CA GLU A 186 -16.58 13.22 -14.49
C GLU A 186 -16.59 14.45 -15.41
N ASP A 187 -17.75 14.77 -15.97
CA ASP A 187 -17.92 15.87 -16.92
C ASP A 187 -18.52 17.13 -16.26
N ASP A 188 -18.50 17.22 -14.93
CA ASP A 188 -19.08 18.36 -14.23
C ASP A 188 -18.29 19.65 -14.54
N PRO A 189 -18.98 20.76 -14.92
CA PRO A 189 -18.31 22.01 -15.25
C PRO A 189 -17.55 22.66 -14.10
N ALA A 190 -17.78 22.24 -12.85
CA ALA A 190 -16.96 22.67 -11.71
C ALA A 190 -15.54 22.10 -11.77
N ILE A 191 -15.28 21.02 -12.51
CA ILE A 191 -13.94 20.47 -12.72
C ILE A 191 -13.25 21.30 -13.81
N VAL A 192 -12.43 22.25 -13.39
CA VAL A 192 -11.75 23.18 -14.32
C VAL A 192 -10.43 22.61 -14.85
N ALA A 193 -9.83 21.65 -14.12
CA ALA A 193 -8.62 20.98 -14.53
C ALA A 193 -8.58 19.52 -14.03
N SER A 194 -8.08 18.63 -14.89
CA SER A 194 -7.81 17.23 -14.53
C SER A 194 -6.48 16.85 -15.18
N VAL A 195 -5.44 16.63 -14.36
CA VAL A 195 -4.06 16.49 -14.82
C VAL A 195 -3.40 15.27 -14.20
N ASP A 196 -2.56 14.60 -15.00
CA ASP A 196 -1.70 13.53 -14.53
C ASP A 196 -0.43 14.12 -13.90
N THR A 197 -0.13 13.71 -12.67
CA THR A 197 1.05 14.13 -11.91
C THR A 197 2.01 12.97 -11.66
N GLN A 198 1.73 11.79 -12.22
CA GLN A 198 2.45 10.55 -11.94
C GLN A 198 2.49 10.20 -10.42
N GLY A 199 1.71 10.89 -9.59
CA GLY A 199 1.81 10.84 -8.14
C GLY A 199 3.12 11.40 -7.59
N ASP A 200 3.86 12.12 -8.40
CA ASP A 200 5.16 12.71 -8.08
C ASP A 200 5.02 14.17 -7.61
N ARG A 201 5.88 14.56 -6.68
CA ARG A 201 5.84 15.89 -6.06
C ARG A 201 6.22 17.02 -7.02
N ASP A 202 7.28 16.80 -7.77
CA ASP A 202 7.84 17.85 -8.64
C ASP A 202 6.94 18.01 -9.88
N ASP A 203 6.43 16.91 -10.43
CA ASP A 203 5.44 16.95 -11.51
C ASP A 203 4.14 17.62 -11.04
N ALA A 204 3.65 17.31 -9.85
CA ALA A 204 2.48 17.97 -9.28
C ALA A 204 2.68 19.47 -9.09
N ALA A 205 3.85 19.91 -8.64
CA ALA A 205 4.16 21.35 -8.53
C ALA A 205 4.16 22.05 -9.89
N VAL A 206 4.72 21.41 -10.92
CA VAL A 206 4.70 21.94 -12.30
C VAL A 206 3.26 21.99 -12.83
N ARG A 207 2.49 20.92 -12.69
CA ARG A 207 1.10 20.87 -13.16
C ARG A 207 0.21 21.87 -12.44
N MET A 208 0.32 21.97 -11.11
CA MET A 208 -0.46 22.92 -10.33
C MET A 208 -0.11 24.38 -10.71
N THR A 209 1.17 24.68 -10.99
CA THR A 209 1.57 26.01 -11.50
C THR A 209 0.89 26.33 -12.84
N GLN A 210 0.75 25.34 -13.73
CA GLN A 210 0.03 25.50 -15.00
C GLN A 210 -1.47 25.72 -14.76
N VAL A 211 -2.07 24.92 -13.87
CA VAL A 211 -3.48 25.06 -13.50
C VAL A 211 -3.77 26.46 -12.95
N LEU A 212 -2.95 26.97 -12.03
CA LEU A 212 -3.12 28.32 -11.48
C LEU A 212 -3.00 29.43 -12.54
N ALA A 213 -2.16 29.24 -13.56
CA ALA A 213 -2.04 30.20 -14.65
C ALA A 213 -3.25 30.21 -15.59
N GLU A 214 -3.89 29.06 -15.81
CA GLU A 214 -5.06 28.90 -16.70
C GLU A 214 -6.39 29.14 -15.96
N HIS A 215 -6.45 28.76 -14.67
CA HIS A 215 -7.61 28.82 -13.80
C HIS A 215 -7.26 29.51 -12.47
N PRO A 216 -7.06 30.83 -12.46
CA PRO A 216 -6.62 31.55 -11.26
C PRO A 216 -7.65 31.53 -10.10
N ASP A 217 -8.90 31.17 -10.39
CA ASP A 217 -9.99 31.09 -9.41
C ASP A 217 -10.18 29.67 -8.85
N VAL A 218 -9.27 28.72 -9.16
CA VAL A 218 -9.32 27.35 -8.60
C VAL A 218 -9.25 27.42 -7.08
N ASN A 219 -10.16 26.71 -6.41
CA ASN A 219 -10.33 26.82 -4.96
C ASN A 219 -10.61 25.47 -4.26
N VAL A 220 -10.78 24.38 -5.01
CA VAL A 220 -10.80 23.01 -4.47
C VAL A 220 -9.77 22.17 -5.21
N ILE A 221 -8.89 21.52 -4.48
CA ILE A 221 -7.79 20.77 -5.06
C ILE A 221 -7.81 19.36 -4.47
N TYR A 222 -8.19 18.41 -5.32
CA TYR A 222 -8.01 16.99 -5.06
C TYR A 222 -6.60 16.57 -5.44
N THR A 223 -5.93 15.86 -4.55
CA THR A 223 -4.66 15.22 -4.83
C THR A 223 -4.73 13.73 -4.49
N VAL A 224 -4.29 12.92 -5.44
CA VAL A 224 -4.40 11.46 -5.37
C VAL A 224 -3.57 10.84 -4.26
N ASN A 225 -2.47 11.51 -3.85
CA ASN A 225 -1.55 11.03 -2.82
C ASN A 225 -0.79 12.19 -2.15
N GLU A 226 -0.01 11.88 -1.10
CA GLU A 226 0.76 12.86 -0.35
C GLU A 226 1.83 13.60 -1.18
N PRO A 227 2.65 12.92 -2.02
CA PRO A 227 3.62 13.65 -2.85
C PRO A 227 2.96 14.71 -3.74
N ALA A 228 1.85 14.37 -4.40
CA ALA A 228 1.09 15.30 -5.23
C ALA A 228 0.54 16.49 -4.41
N ALA A 229 0.04 16.24 -3.19
CA ALA A 229 -0.44 17.31 -2.29
C ALA A 229 0.68 18.28 -1.90
N LEU A 230 1.85 17.76 -1.54
CA LEU A 230 3.01 18.58 -1.19
C LEU A 230 3.54 19.38 -2.39
N GLY A 231 3.41 18.84 -3.60
CA GLY A 231 3.72 19.55 -4.85
C GLY A 231 2.72 20.67 -5.12
N ALA A 232 1.42 20.38 -5.02
CA ALA A 232 0.36 21.38 -5.16
C ALA A 232 0.52 22.53 -4.14
N LEU A 233 0.74 22.20 -2.87
CA LEU A 233 0.98 23.17 -1.81
C LEU A 233 2.20 24.06 -2.11
N ALA A 234 3.28 23.49 -2.65
CA ALA A 234 4.45 24.27 -3.04
C ALA A 234 4.11 25.28 -4.15
N ALA A 235 3.30 24.90 -5.14
CA ALA A 235 2.85 25.80 -6.21
C ALA A 235 1.92 26.90 -5.69
N LEU A 236 0.97 26.56 -4.81
CA LEU A 236 0.07 27.53 -4.17
C LEU A 236 0.86 28.59 -3.37
N ASN A 237 1.81 28.14 -2.55
CA ASN A 237 2.69 29.04 -1.79
C ASN A 237 3.56 29.93 -2.69
N ALA A 238 4.11 29.39 -3.79
CA ALA A 238 4.92 30.16 -4.74
C ALA A 238 4.10 31.22 -5.49
N ALA A 239 2.80 30.97 -5.70
CA ALA A 239 1.85 31.91 -6.30
C ALA A 239 1.22 32.85 -5.28
N GLU A 240 1.61 32.78 -3.98
CA GLU A 240 1.07 33.59 -2.87
C GLU A 240 -0.47 33.48 -2.75
N VAL A 241 -1.03 32.29 -3.04
CA VAL A 241 -2.47 32.02 -2.89
C VAL A 241 -2.84 32.02 -1.41
N ASP A 242 -3.97 32.64 -1.09
CA ASP A 242 -4.53 32.62 0.26
C ASP A 242 -5.13 31.23 0.57
N LEU A 243 -4.42 30.44 1.35
CA LEU A 243 -4.83 29.06 1.67
C LEU A 243 -6.13 29.01 2.48
N ASP A 244 -6.52 30.08 3.20
CA ASP A 244 -7.80 30.14 3.90
C ASP A 244 -9.02 30.18 2.93
N GLN A 245 -8.78 30.43 1.65
CA GLN A 245 -9.79 30.44 0.59
C GLN A 245 -9.66 29.24 -0.38
N VAL A 246 -8.88 28.22 -0.01
CA VAL A 246 -8.65 27.01 -0.81
C VAL A 246 -8.92 25.79 0.04
N VAL A 247 -9.51 24.77 -0.54
CA VAL A 247 -9.66 23.44 0.07
C VAL A 247 -8.69 22.48 -0.61
N LEU A 248 -7.67 22.03 0.12
CA LEU A 248 -6.69 21.06 -0.37
C LEU A 248 -6.85 19.75 0.38
N VAL A 249 -7.21 18.68 -0.32
CA VAL A 249 -7.38 17.34 0.27
C VAL A 249 -6.51 16.29 -0.42
N SER A 250 -6.16 15.25 0.34
CA SER A 250 -5.24 14.21 -0.11
C SER A 250 -5.56 12.83 0.45
N VAL A 251 -4.83 11.84 -0.04
CA VAL A 251 -4.75 10.50 0.52
C VAL A 251 -3.30 10.25 0.95
N ASP A 252 -3.04 9.25 1.77
CA ASP A 252 -1.83 8.62 2.28
C ASP A 252 -1.58 8.84 3.77
N GLY A 253 -1.36 10.06 4.22
CA GLY A 253 -1.21 10.36 5.63
C GLY A 253 0.15 10.01 6.25
N GLY A 254 1.25 10.25 5.52
CA GLY A 254 2.61 10.11 6.03
C GLY A 254 2.93 11.12 7.15
N CYS A 255 3.89 10.77 8.00
CA CYS A 255 4.23 11.55 9.19
C CYS A 255 4.73 12.96 8.88
N ARG A 256 5.37 13.15 7.74
CA ARG A 256 5.85 14.46 7.32
C ARG A 256 4.67 15.38 7.00
N ALA A 257 3.76 14.96 6.12
CA ALA A 257 2.60 15.77 5.78
C ALA A 257 1.70 16.03 6.99
N MET A 258 1.49 15.03 7.86
CA MET A 258 0.74 15.20 9.11
C MET A 258 1.29 16.32 9.99
N ARG A 259 2.62 16.44 10.11
CA ARG A 259 3.27 17.44 10.98
C ARG A 259 3.41 18.81 10.31
N GLU A 260 3.76 18.82 9.02
CA GLU A 260 4.20 20.02 8.32
C GLU A 260 3.09 20.69 7.51
N ALA A 261 2.02 19.95 7.15
CA ALA A 261 0.96 20.46 6.29
C ALA A 261 -0.47 20.27 6.85
N VAL A 262 -0.82 19.09 7.38
CA VAL A 262 -2.16 18.86 7.94
C VAL A 262 -2.34 19.56 9.30
N ARG A 263 -1.32 19.51 10.18
CA ARG A 263 -1.38 20.19 11.48
C ARG A 263 -1.49 21.72 11.37
N PRO A 264 -0.74 22.43 10.52
CA PRO A 264 -0.95 23.86 10.32
C PRO A 264 -2.23 24.20 9.56
N GLY A 265 -2.87 23.25 8.86
CA GLY A 265 -4.07 23.45 8.08
C GLY A 265 -3.82 23.81 6.61
N ASP A 266 -2.57 23.69 6.13
CA ASP A 266 -2.20 23.92 4.72
C ASP A 266 -2.73 22.81 3.80
N ILE A 267 -2.90 21.59 4.33
CA ILE A 267 -3.73 20.52 3.78
C ILE A 267 -4.89 20.33 4.74
N ASP A 268 -6.11 20.55 4.28
CA ASP A 268 -7.31 20.55 5.13
C ASP A 268 -7.64 19.18 5.69
N ALA A 269 -7.53 18.14 4.85
CA ALA A 269 -7.76 16.76 5.26
C ALA A 269 -6.98 15.76 4.42
N THR A 270 -6.71 14.60 5.02
CA THR A 270 -6.12 13.45 4.33
C THR A 270 -6.77 12.15 4.79
N ALA A 271 -7.13 11.26 3.86
CA ALA A 271 -7.49 9.89 4.18
C ALA A 271 -6.22 9.07 4.34
N THR A 272 -6.02 8.46 5.52
CA THR A 272 -4.80 7.71 5.81
C THR A 272 -4.78 6.37 5.09
N GLN A 273 -3.58 5.90 4.76
CA GLN A 273 -3.30 4.52 4.40
C GLN A 273 -2.32 3.92 5.40
N TYR A 274 -2.32 2.60 5.51
CA TYR A 274 -1.47 1.89 6.46
C TYR A 274 -0.61 0.82 5.76
N PRO A 275 0.47 1.23 5.02
CA PRO A 275 1.38 0.28 4.36
C PRO A 275 2.02 -0.69 5.35
N GLN A 276 2.20 -0.26 6.60
CA GLN A 276 2.67 -1.10 7.70
C GLN A 276 1.69 -2.24 8.04
N ASN A 277 0.39 -2.06 7.87
CA ASN A 277 -0.59 -3.13 8.07
C ASN A 277 -0.59 -4.10 6.88
N MET A 278 -0.52 -3.57 5.66
CA MET A 278 -0.43 -4.39 4.44
C MET A 278 0.76 -5.33 4.51
N ALA A 279 1.94 -4.80 4.85
CA ALA A 279 3.17 -5.57 4.99
C ALA A 279 3.07 -6.63 6.09
N ARG A 280 2.63 -6.22 7.29
CA ARG A 280 2.53 -7.12 8.46
C ARG A 280 1.58 -8.27 8.20
N GLU A 281 0.38 -7.96 7.73
CA GLU A 281 -0.63 -8.99 7.47
C GLU A 281 -0.25 -9.87 6.28
N GLY A 282 0.42 -9.30 5.25
CA GLY A 282 0.93 -10.07 4.12
C GLY A 282 1.97 -11.11 4.52
N VAL A 283 3.01 -10.70 5.27
CA VAL A 283 4.06 -11.62 5.75
C VAL A 283 3.46 -12.72 6.64
N ARG A 284 2.54 -12.35 7.55
CA ARG A 284 1.86 -13.33 8.43
C ARG A 284 0.99 -14.30 7.67
N ALA A 285 0.23 -13.82 6.68
CA ALA A 285 -0.64 -14.64 5.87
C ALA A 285 0.14 -15.69 5.06
N LEU A 286 1.26 -15.29 4.43
CA LEU A 286 2.12 -16.23 3.72
C LEU A 286 2.78 -17.24 4.68
N ALA A 287 3.26 -16.79 5.85
CA ALA A 287 3.82 -17.68 6.85
C ALA A 287 2.79 -18.71 7.37
N ALA A 288 1.55 -18.28 7.62
CA ALA A 288 0.46 -19.18 8.03
C ALA A 288 0.09 -20.17 6.92
N ALA A 289 0.07 -19.70 5.66
CA ALA A 289 -0.20 -20.58 4.52
C ALA A 289 0.80 -21.73 4.42
N VAL A 290 2.09 -21.43 4.57
CA VAL A 290 3.15 -22.44 4.48
C VAL A 290 3.17 -23.35 5.71
N ARG A 291 3.00 -22.81 6.92
CA ARG A 291 3.11 -23.57 8.18
C ARG A 291 1.86 -24.34 8.52
N GLU A 292 0.69 -23.79 8.23
CA GLU A 292 -0.61 -24.28 8.71
C GLU A 292 -1.52 -24.74 7.56
N GLY A 293 -1.17 -24.40 6.29
CA GLY A 293 -1.99 -24.70 5.11
C GLY A 293 -3.20 -23.77 4.95
N GLU A 294 -3.18 -22.61 5.59
CA GLU A 294 -4.25 -21.60 5.51
C GLU A 294 -4.03 -20.69 4.28
N THR A 295 -4.54 -21.09 3.12
CA THR A 295 -4.38 -20.28 1.90
C THR A 295 -5.09 -18.93 2.03
N PRO A 296 -4.36 -17.79 1.90
CA PRO A 296 -4.97 -16.46 1.91
C PRO A 296 -5.92 -16.31 0.73
N SER A 297 -6.99 -15.54 0.89
CA SER A 297 -7.96 -15.34 -0.19
C SER A 297 -8.76 -14.06 -0.02
N GLY A 298 -9.21 -13.50 -1.14
CA GLY A 298 -10.10 -12.35 -1.18
C GLY A 298 -9.41 -11.02 -0.82
N PHE A 299 -10.21 -10.02 -0.47
CA PHE A 299 -9.76 -8.68 -0.13
C PHE A 299 -9.68 -8.48 1.39
N LEU A 300 -8.53 -8.02 1.88
CA LEU A 300 -8.35 -7.53 3.24
C LEU A 300 -8.21 -6.01 3.22
N ASN A 301 -9.21 -5.32 3.76
CA ASN A 301 -9.10 -3.88 4.00
C ASN A 301 -8.17 -3.62 5.20
N THR A 302 -7.04 -2.96 4.95
CA THR A 302 -6.02 -2.65 5.97
C THR A 302 -6.29 -1.37 6.75
N GLY A 303 -7.42 -0.72 6.46
CA GLY A 303 -7.94 0.45 7.14
C GLY A 303 -7.62 1.77 6.45
N SER A 304 -8.47 2.75 6.72
CA SER A 304 -8.30 4.16 6.39
C SER A 304 -9.06 4.99 7.40
N GLU A 305 -8.56 6.16 7.74
CA GLU A 305 -9.20 7.15 8.60
C GLU A 305 -9.05 8.52 7.97
N LEU A 306 -10.11 9.29 7.90
CA LEU A 306 -10.03 10.70 7.54
C LEU A 306 -9.42 11.47 8.70
N VAL A 307 -8.37 12.23 8.43
CA VAL A 307 -7.67 13.06 9.42
C VAL A 307 -7.70 14.52 9.01
N SER A 308 -8.18 15.37 9.91
CA SER A 308 -8.21 16.83 9.74
C SER A 308 -8.05 17.51 11.11
N ASP A 309 -7.40 18.67 11.16
CA ASP A 309 -7.41 19.53 12.36
C ASP A 309 -8.53 20.59 12.32
N ASN A 310 -9.19 20.71 11.17
CA ASN A 310 -10.35 21.57 10.93
C ASN A 310 -11.61 20.74 10.60
N PRO A 311 -12.23 20.07 11.59
CA PRO A 311 -13.40 19.23 11.34
C PRO A 311 -14.57 20.05 10.78
N VAL A 312 -15.33 19.46 9.87
CA VAL A 312 -16.54 20.05 9.30
C VAL A 312 -17.78 19.31 9.82
N ASP A 313 -18.93 20.01 9.88
CA ASP A 313 -20.17 19.42 10.34
C ASP A 313 -20.65 18.29 9.38
N GLY A 314 -21.11 17.19 9.96
CA GLY A 314 -21.64 16.06 9.21
C GLY A 314 -20.62 15.07 8.65
N VAL A 315 -19.32 15.37 8.72
CA VAL A 315 -18.23 14.47 8.27
C VAL A 315 -17.38 14.00 9.44
N GLU A 316 -17.35 12.69 9.66
CA GLU A 316 -16.55 12.12 10.74
C GLU A 316 -15.06 12.16 10.38
N SER A 317 -14.25 12.77 11.24
CA SER A 317 -12.79 12.82 11.07
C SER A 317 -12.05 12.63 12.39
N ARG A 318 -10.82 12.15 12.32
CA ARG A 318 -9.88 12.11 13.43
C ARG A 318 -9.06 13.39 13.46
N ARG A 319 -8.66 13.81 14.66
CA ARG A 319 -7.72 14.92 14.80
C ARG A 319 -6.30 14.54 14.40
N VAL A 320 -5.51 15.51 14.03
CA VAL A 320 -4.13 15.32 13.56
C VAL A 320 -3.23 14.60 14.57
N GLU A 321 -3.51 14.68 15.88
CA GLU A 321 -2.77 13.91 16.88
C GLU A 321 -2.97 12.40 16.74
N PHE A 322 -4.12 11.95 16.26
CA PHE A 322 -4.33 10.54 15.90
C PHE A 322 -3.47 10.19 14.68
N GLY A 323 -3.52 10.99 13.63
CA GLY A 323 -2.72 10.81 12.44
C GLY A 323 -1.21 10.71 12.75
N ILE A 324 -0.69 11.62 13.58
CA ILE A 324 0.73 11.61 13.98
C ILE A 324 1.14 10.35 14.75
N ARG A 325 0.22 9.74 15.50
CA ARG A 325 0.51 8.48 16.22
C ARG A 325 0.47 7.26 15.35
N THR A 326 -0.22 7.31 14.23
CA THR A 326 -0.48 6.17 13.35
C THR A 326 0.16 6.27 11.98
N CYS A 327 0.74 7.45 11.65
CA CYS A 327 1.39 7.70 10.37
C CYS A 327 2.61 6.80 10.14
N TRP A 328 3.06 6.76 8.91
CA TRP A 328 4.24 6.04 8.46
C TRP A 328 5.30 7.02 7.93
N GLY A 329 6.52 6.55 7.85
CA GLY A 329 7.67 7.40 7.50
C GLY A 329 8.08 8.30 8.69
N SER A 330 9.30 8.77 8.73
CA SER A 330 9.90 9.57 9.83
C SER A 330 10.10 11.03 9.44
#